data_a0fa2f2c96307d29c60c890eeede9320
#
_entry.id   a0fa2f2c96307d29c60c890eeede9320
#
_cell.length_a   1.000
_cell.length_b   1.000
_cell.length_c   1.000
_cell.angle_alpha   90.00
_cell.angle_beta   90.00
_cell.angle_gamma   90.00
#
_symmetry.space_group_name_H-M   'P 1'
#
loop_
_entity.id
_entity.type
_entity.pdbx_description
1 polymer ?
#
loop_
_entity_poly.entity_id
_entity_poly.type
_entity_poly.pdbx_seq_one_letter_code
_entity_poly.pdbx_strand_id
1 'polypeptide(L)'
;EHWFKFDGDLNNSGTLACTATFNNGSVSYSSVIGVNTGQSVNPNDTIIQLHHPVSYALGTNFYVEFYATFSSAASATNRSIINTSNGFDLRHQADGKLILSTPVEANIFTTTLSYKDDVKRKFKLTFISGVVSLYVDNVLTNTGTTSILDFDVSKSGVQLFIFATPGHHYDDLIIHRN
;
A
#
# COMPACT_ATOMS: atom_id res chain seq x y z
N GLU A 1 -8.99 12.07 -4.54
CA GLU A 1 -7.61 11.57 -4.60
C GLU A 1 -6.88 11.91 -3.30
N HIS A 2 -6.18 10.93 -2.74
CA HIS A 2 -5.21 11.12 -1.67
C HIS A 2 -3.83 10.91 -2.27
N TRP A 3 -2.90 11.78 -1.96
CA TRP A 3 -1.53 11.69 -2.43
C TRP A 3 -0.55 12.06 -1.32
N PHE A 4 0.22 11.07 -0.86
CA PHE A 4 1.26 11.21 0.15
C PHE A 4 2.62 11.01 -0.51
N LYS A 5 3.38 12.08 -0.60
CA LYS A 5 4.70 12.09 -1.26
C LYS A 5 5.81 11.51 -0.42
N PHE A 6 5.64 11.56 0.91
CA PHE A 6 6.66 11.15 1.89
C PHE A 6 8.00 11.88 1.79
N ASP A 7 7.97 13.11 1.30
CA ASP A 7 9.14 13.99 1.10
C ASP A 7 9.62 14.64 2.42
N GLY A 8 9.81 13.86 3.45
CA GLY A 8 10.21 14.33 4.78
C GLY A 8 9.05 14.62 5.71
N ASP A 9 7.81 14.41 5.26
CA ASP A 9 6.60 14.53 6.07
C ASP A 9 5.52 13.51 5.67
N LEU A 10 4.41 13.53 6.39
CA LEU A 10 3.22 12.72 6.12
C LEU A 10 2.05 13.56 5.60
N ASN A 11 2.31 14.68 4.95
CA ASN A 11 1.27 15.56 4.46
C ASN A 11 0.58 15.00 3.21
N ASN A 12 -0.74 15.13 3.19
CA ASN A 12 -1.54 14.80 2.02
C ASN A 12 -1.54 15.96 1.02
N SER A 13 -1.03 15.70 -0.17
CA SER A 13 -1.03 16.64 -1.30
C SER A 13 -2.23 16.44 -2.23
N GLY A 14 -3.11 15.47 -1.94
CA GLY A 14 -4.32 15.19 -2.71
C GLY A 14 -5.45 16.18 -2.44
N THR A 15 -6.54 16.01 -3.17
CA THR A 15 -7.71 16.90 -3.13
C THR A 15 -8.70 16.62 -2.00
N LEU A 16 -8.60 15.45 -1.37
CA LEU A 16 -9.49 15.02 -0.29
C LEU A 16 -8.78 15.13 1.06
N ALA A 17 -9.49 15.64 2.06
CA ALA A 17 -8.96 15.74 3.41
C ALA A 17 -8.67 14.35 3.99
N CYS A 18 -7.43 14.15 4.39
CA CYS A 18 -6.97 12.94 5.07
C CYS A 18 -5.73 13.29 5.86
N THR A 19 -5.61 12.75 7.06
CA THR A 19 -4.40 12.90 7.87
C THR A 19 -3.67 11.58 7.97
N ALA A 20 -2.36 11.61 7.89
CA ALA A 20 -1.52 10.45 8.16
C ALA A 20 -0.89 10.60 9.55
N THR A 21 -0.92 9.53 10.31
CA THR A 21 -0.26 9.43 11.61
C THR A 21 0.50 8.12 11.69
N PHE A 22 1.47 8.04 12.59
CA PHE A 22 2.10 6.76 12.91
C PHE A 22 1.71 6.32 14.30
N ASN A 23 1.50 5.01 14.44
CA ASN A 23 1.06 4.40 15.67
C ASN A 23 2.25 3.67 16.31
N ASN A 24 2.80 4.27 17.38
CA ASN A 24 3.99 3.81 18.09
C ASN A 24 5.28 3.81 17.26
N GLY A 25 6.32 4.42 17.77
CA GLY A 25 7.63 4.45 17.14
C GLY A 25 7.91 5.72 16.33
N SER A 26 8.85 5.64 15.41
CA SER A 26 9.27 6.74 14.55
C SER A 26 9.40 6.27 13.12
N VAL A 27 9.23 7.19 12.20
CA VAL A 27 9.58 6.99 10.79
C VAL A 27 10.94 7.63 10.51
N SER A 28 11.65 7.09 9.56
CA SER A 28 12.83 7.74 9.00
C SER A 28 12.61 8.02 7.52
N TYR A 29 13.28 9.04 7.01
CA TYR A 29 13.22 9.42 5.61
C TYR A 29 14.57 9.22 4.95
N SER A 30 14.56 8.75 3.69
CA SER A 30 15.78 8.49 2.92
C SER A 30 15.69 9.14 1.55
N SER A 31 16.69 9.94 1.20
CA SER A 31 16.80 10.52 -0.14
C SER A 31 17.36 9.54 -1.19
N VAL A 32 17.89 8.39 -0.76
CA VAL A 32 18.55 7.43 -1.66
C VAL A 32 17.55 6.74 -2.59
N ILE A 33 16.32 6.57 -2.13
CA ILE A 33 15.25 5.85 -2.84
C ILE A 33 14.03 6.70 -3.13
N GLY A 34 14.09 7.99 -2.87
CA GLY A 34 13.00 8.93 -3.20
C GLY A 34 12.72 9.01 -4.70
N VAL A 35 11.49 9.36 -5.06
CA VAL A 35 11.07 9.66 -6.43
C VAL A 35 11.33 11.15 -6.69
N ASN A 36 11.75 11.51 -7.88
CA ASN A 36 11.86 12.90 -8.33
C ASN A 36 12.61 13.87 -7.40
N THR A 37 13.67 13.49 -6.75
CA THR A 37 14.41 14.29 -5.76
C THR A 37 13.83 14.28 -4.34
N GLY A 38 12.70 13.62 -4.13
CA GLY A 38 12.08 13.50 -2.84
C GLY A 38 12.74 12.49 -1.91
N GLN A 39 12.11 12.27 -0.79
CA GLN A 39 12.50 11.28 0.20
C GLN A 39 11.47 10.15 0.23
N SER A 40 11.91 8.94 0.49
CA SER A 40 11.04 7.82 0.82
C SER A 40 10.91 7.66 2.33
N VAL A 41 9.81 7.11 2.79
CA VAL A 41 9.59 6.78 4.19
C VAL A 41 9.99 5.34 4.48
N ASN A 42 10.72 5.14 5.57
CA ASN A 42 10.93 3.84 6.19
C ASN A 42 10.27 3.86 7.57
N PRO A 43 9.16 3.17 7.74
CA PRO A 43 8.39 3.21 8.98
C PRO A 43 9.00 2.43 10.16
N ASN A 44 10.14 1.78 10.04
CA ASN A 44 10.87 1.15 11.16
C ASN A 44 9.99 0.33 12.13
N ASP A 45 9.20 -0.62 11.60
CA ASP A 45 8.21 -1.40 12.37
C ASP A 45 7.03 -0.59 12.94
N THR A 46 6.86 0.66 12.56
CA THR A 46 5.66 1.42 12.90
C THR A 46 4.61 1.34 11.79
N ILE A 47 3.38 1.65 12.13
CA ILE A 47 2.26 1.67 11.18
C ILE A 47 1.97 3.11 10.81
N ILE A 48 1.95 3.41 9.51
CA ILE A 48 1.39 4.67 9.03
C ILE A 48 -0.12 4.44 8.85
N GLN A 49 -0.92 5.20 9.58
CA GLN A 49 -2.37 5.18 9.50
C GLN A 49 -2.88 6.41 8.77
N LEU A 50 -3.72 6.18 7.78
CA LEU A 50 -4.44 7.27 7.11
C LEU A 50 -5.82 7.40 7.73
N HIS A 51 -6.12 8.57 8.26
CA HIS A 51 -7.40 8.89 8.88
C HIS A 51 -8.21 9.79 7.97
N HIS A 52 -9.36 9.30 7.57
CA HIS A 52 -10.34 10.11 6.84
C HIS A 52 -11.34 10.71 7.83
N PRO A 53 -11.63 12.02 7.78
CA PRO A 53 -12.50 12.69 8.75
C PRO A 53 -13.97 12.29 8.63
N VAL A 54 -14.36 11.74 7.49
CA VAL A 54 -15.73 11.23 7.22
C VAL A 54 -15.64 9.84 6.65
N SER A 55 -16.74 9.09 6.70
CA SER A 55 -16.80 7.79 6.04
C SER A 55 -16.48 7.95 4.55
N TYR A 56 -15.51 7.18 4.07
CA TYR A 56 -15.03 7.23 2.70
C TYR A 56 -15.10 5.83 2.11
N ALA A 57 -16.05 5.63 1.21
CA ALA A 57 -16.13 4.40 0.45
C ALA A 57 -15.23 4.50 -0.78
N LEU A 58 -14.35 3.53 -0.97
CA LEU A 58 -13.55 3.42 -2.20
C LEU A 58 -14.44 3.05 -3.39
N GLY A 59 -15.59 2.44 -3.13
CA GLY A 59 -16.53 2.02 -4.15
C GLY A 59 -16.05 0.80 -4.92
N THR A 60 -16.61 0.60 -6.10
CA THR A 60 -16.32 -0.55 -6.97
C THR A 60 -15.16 -0.33 -7.93
N ASN A 61 -14.76 0.93 -8.13
CA ASN A 61 -13.74 1.30 -9.10
C ASN A 61 -12.75 2.28 -8.47
N PHE A 62 -11.57 1.80 -8.14
CA PHE A 62 -10.50 2.61 -7.59
C PHE A 62 -9.15 2.00 -7.92
N TYR A 63 -8.07 2.74 -7.67
CA TYR A 63 -6.73 2.19 -7.64
C TYR A 63 -5.92 2.72 -6.46
N VAL A 64 -4.93 1.93 -6.07
CA VAL A 64 -3.88 2.30 -5.13
C VAL A 64 -2.55 2.16 -5.84
N GLU A 65 -1.75 3.20 -5.83
CA GLU A 65 -0.45 3.24 -6.50
C GLU A 65 0.61 3.74 -5.53
N PHE A 66 1.78 3.13 -5.53
CA PHE A 66 2.90 3.53 -4.68
C PHE A 66 4.21 3.04 -5.26
N TYR A 67 5.30 3.68 -4.86
CA TYR A 67 6.64 3.13 -5.07
C TYR A 67 7.11 2.42 -3.81
N ALA A 68 7.84 1.32 -3.99
CA ALA A 68 8.45 0.62 -2.88
C ALA A 68 9.78 -0.03 -3.27
N THR A 69 10.64 -0.16 -2.27
CA THR A 69 11.82 -1.01 -2.30
C THR A 69 11.70 -2.01 -1.16
N PHE A 70 11.71 -3.29 -1.47
CA PHE A 70 11.65 -4.35 -0.46
C PHE A 70 13.03 -4.91 -0.21
N SER A 71 13.52 -4.75 1.01
CA SER A 71 14.88 -5.13 1.36
C SER A 71 15.11 -6.63 1.26
N SER A 72 16.19 -7.03 0.59
CA SER A 72 16.65 -8.41 0.53
C SER A 72 17.07 -8.95 1.91
N ALA A 73 17.48 -8.05 2.82
CA ALA A 73 17.89 -8.37 4.18
C ALA A 73 16.72 -8.44 5.17
N ALA A 74 15.50 -8.04 4.74
CA ALA A 74 14.35 -8.03 5.65
C ALA A 74 14.04 -9.42 6.20
N SER A 75 13.59 -9.46 7.45
CA SER A 75 13.19 -10.69 8.14
C SER A 75 12.17 -11.49 7.32
N ALA A 76 12.27 -12.81 7.39
CA ALA A 76 11.41 -13.77 6.71
C ALA A 76 10.00 -13.85 7.35
N THR A 77 9.33 -12.74 7.54
CA THR A 77 7.97 -12.68 8.09
C THR A 77 6.99 -12.14 7.06
N ASN A 78 5.79 -12.72 7.04
CA ASN A 78 4.70 -12.17 6.25
C ASN A 78 4.27 -10.82 6.85
N ARG A 79 4.28 -9.76 6.05
CA ARG A 79 3.92 -8.41 6.49
C ARG A 79 2.95 -7.77 5.51
N SER A 80 1.92 -7.15 6.04
CA SER A 80 1.05 -6.31 5.23
C SER A 80 1.82 -5.09 4.73
N ILE A 81 1.66 -4.78 3.47
CA ILE A 81 2.18 -3.57 2.81
C ILE A 81 1.10 -2.50 2.87
N ILE A 82 -0.10 -2.85 2.42
CA ILE A 82 -1.28 -2.00 2.46
C ILE A 82 -2.44 -2.86 2.92
N ASN A 83 -3.14 -2.40 3.95
CA ASN A 83 -4.29 -3.08 4.49
C ASN A 83 -5.41 -2.06 4.72
N THR A 84 -6.62 -2.42 4.38
CA THR A 84 -7.82 -1.71 4.79
C THR A 84 -8.55 -2.53 5.82
N SER A 85 -9.04 -1.93 6.89
CA SER A 85 -9.57 -2.64 8.07
C SER A 85 -10.70 -3.64 7.79
N ASN A 86 -11.40 -3.52 6.66
CA ASN A 86 -12.48 -4.43 6.26
C ASN A 86 -12.50 -4.71 4.74
N GLY A 87 -11.40 -4.46 4.05
CA GLY A 87 -11.36 -4.57 2.60
C GLY A 87 -10.30 -5.56 2.11
N PHE A 88 -9.18 -5.06 1.67
CA PHE A 88 -8.10 -5.88 1.15
C PHE A 88 -6.83 -5.78 1.98
N ASP A 89 -5.98 -6.78 1.83
CA ASP A 89 -4.67 -6.84 2.45
C ASP A 89 -3.64 -7.33 1.42
N LEU A 90 -2.78 -6.42 0.97
CA LEU A 90 -1.62 -6.73 0.17
C LEU A 90 -0.44 -6.99 1.11
N ARG A 91 0.10 -8.21 1.07
CA ARG A 91 1.19 -8.64 1.93
C ARG A 91 2.44 -8.97 1.13
N HIS A 92 3.57 -8.71 1.75
CA HIS A 92 4.86 -9.25 1.33
C HIS A 92 5.13 -10.54 2.12
N GLN A 93 5.37 -11.64 1.42
CA GLN A 93 5.65 -12.93 2.02
C GLN A 93 7.15 -13.09 2.33
N ALA A 94 7.47 -14.07 3.15
CA ALA A 94 8.85 -14.40 3.53
C ALA A 94 9.75 -14.69 2.33
N ASP A 95 9.20 -15.31 1.29
CA ASP A 95 9.90 -15.63 0.02
C ASP A 95 9.97 -14.44 -0.95
N GLY A 96 9.46 -13.29 -0.55
CA GLY A 96 9.48 -12.05 -1.35
C GLY A 96 8.34 -11.91 -2.33
N LYS A 97 7.41 -12.84 -2.39
CA LYS A 97 6.21 -12.72 -3.23
C LYS A 97 5.19 -11.81 -2.58
N LEU A 98 4.30 -11.27 -3.41
CA LEU A 98 3.14 -10.52 -2.97
C LEU A 98 1.91 -11.41 -3.01
N ILE A 99 1.12 -11.36 -1.96
CA ILE A 99 -0.21 -11.98 -1.89
C ILE A 99 -1.25 -10.91 -1.62
N LEU A 100 -2.36 -11.00 -2.34
CA LEU A 100 -3.54 -10.17 -2.09
C LEU A 100 -4.66 -11.05 -1.54
N SER A 101 -5.27 -10.62 -0.47
CA SER A 101 -6.41 -11.27 0.18
C SER A 101 -7.48 -10.25 0.56
N THR A 102 -8.68 -10.75 0.84
CA THR A 102 -9.78 -10.01 1.47
C THR A 102 -10.29 -10.80 2.69
N PRO A 103 -11.21 -10.27 3.48
CA PRO A 103 -11.82 -11.02 4.58
C PRO A 103 -12.54 -12.31 4.17
N VAL A 104 -12.98 -12.40 2.91
CA VAL A 104 -13.72 -13.54 2.38
C VAL A 104 -12.89 -14.42 1.43
N GLU A 105 -11.88 -13.86 0.78
CA GLU A 105 -10.95 -14.60 -0.07
C GLU A 105 -9.54 -14.57 0.51
N ALA A 106 -9.08 -15.72 1.03
CA ALA A 106 -7.75 -15.82 1.62
C ALA A 106 -6.61 -15.59 0.61
N ASN A 107 -6.86 -15.78 -0.67
CA ASN A 107 -5.89 -15.60 -1.75
C ASN A 107 -6.60 -15.22 -3.06
N ILE A 108 -6.60 -13.95 -3.40
CA ILE A 108 -7.06 -13.48 -4.71
C ILE A 108 -5.98 -13.76 -5.76
N PHE A 109 -4.73 -13.48 -5.44
CA PHE A 109 -3.55 -13.88 -6.22
C PHE A 109 -2.31 -13.93 -5.34
N THR A 110 -1.33 -14.71 -5.80
CA THR A 110 0.06 -14.67 -5.31
C THR A 110 0.96 -14.47 -6.53
N THR A 111 1.92 -13.55 -6.45
CA THR A 111 2.85 -13.31 -7.56
C THR A 111 3.78 -14.49 -7.76
N THR A 112 4.18 -14.73 -9.01
CA THR A 112 5.18 -15.76 -9.32
C THR A 112 6.59 -15.29 -9.00
N LEU A 113 6.85 -13.97 -9.18
CA LEU A 113 8.13 -13.35 -8.92
C LEU A 113 8.25 -12.90 -7.46
N SER A 114 9.47 -12.98 -6.94
CA SER A 114 9.88 -12.33 -5.71
C SER A 114 10.29 -10.88 -6.01
N TYR A 115 9.96 -9.98 -5.10
CA TYR A 115 10.34 -8.57 -5.17
C TYR A 115 11.29 -8.16 -4.03
N LYS A 116 11.81 -9.12 -3.30
CA LYS A 116 12.74 -8.93 -2.19
C LYS A 116 14.19 -8.85 -2.70
N ASP A 117 14.52 -7.77 -3.40
CA ASP A 117 15.76 -7.63 -4.18
C ASP A 117 16.39 -6.22 -4.16
N ASP A 118 15.96 -5.36 -3.23
CA ASP A 118 16.43 -3.98 -3.07
C ASP A 118 16.19 -3.09 -4.32
N VAL A 119 15.35 -3.51 -5.24
CA VAL A 119 15.02 -2.74 -6.44
C VAL A 119 13.75 -1.92 -6.21
N LYS A 120 13.84 -0.62 -6.47
CA LYS A 120 12.68 0.27 -6.43
C LYS A 120 11.77 0.00 -7.62
N ARG A 121 10.48 -0.19 -7.32
CA ARG A 121 9.44 -0.41 -8.32
C ARG A 121 8.19 0.38 -8.02
N LYS A 122 7.46 0.65 -9.07
CA LYS A 122 6.12 1.20 -9.01
C LYS A 122 5.11 0.05 -8.96
N PHE A 123 4.27 0.03 -7.93
CA PHE A 123 3.18 -0.92 -7.76
C PHE A 123 1.86 -0.20 -7.94
N LYS A 124 0.95 -0.80 -8.71
CA LYS A 124 -0.41 -0.30 -8.87
C LYS A 124 -1.39 -1.44 -8.78
N LEU A 125 -2.30 -1.34 -7.82
CA LEU A 125 -3.47 -2.21 -7.69
C LEU A 125 -4.69 -1.49 -8.24
N THR A 126 -5.39 -2.11 -9.17
CA THR A 126 -6.68 -1.61 -9.66
C THR A 126 -7.79 -2.55 -9.22
N PHE A 127 -8.89 -1.99 -8.79
CA PHE A 127 -10.13 -2.69 -8.47
C PHE A 127 -11.20 -2.14 -9.40
N ILE A 128 -11.73 -3.00 -10.27
CA ILE A 128 -12.73 -2.61 -11.25
C ILE A 128 -13.81 -3.68 -11.29
N SER A 129 -14.96 -3.38 -10.68
CA SER A 129 -16.14 -4.26 -10.69
C SER A 129 -15.83 -5.71 -10.30
N GLY A 130 -15.08 -5.90 -9.21
CA GLY A 130 -14.69 -7.20 -8.69
C GLY A 130 -13.48 -7.85 -9.37
N VAL A 131 -12.92 -7.23 -10.40
CA VAL A 131 -11.64 -7.66 -10.99
C VAL A 131 -10.51 -6.86 -10.33
N VAL A 132 -9.51 -7.58 -9.83
CA VAL A 132 -8.32 -6.98 -9.22
C VAL A 132 -7.12 -7.26 -10.11
N SER A 133 -6.34 -6.23 -10.42
CA SER A 133 -5.14 -6.36 -11.23
C SER A 133 -3.95 -5.70 -10.55
N LEU A 134 -2.81 -6.38 -10.54
CA LEU A 134 -1.54 -5.85 -10.08
C LEU A 134 -0.65 -5.53 -11.29
N TYR A 135 -0.18 -4.30 -11.32
CA TYR A 135 0.84 -3.84 -12.26
C TYR A 135 2.12 -3.55 -11.49
N VAL A 136 3.24 -3.97 -12.05
CA VAL A 136 4.58 -3.61 -11.56
C VAL A 136 5.33 -2.92 -12.70
N ASP A 137 5.79 -1.71 -12.45
CA ASP A 137 6.43 -0.85 -13.46
C ASP A 137 5.57 -0.67 -14.73
N ASN A 138 4.25 -0.52 -14.53
CA ASN A 138 3.20 -0.43 -15.54
C ASN A 138 2.96 -1.71 -16.37
N VAL A 139 3.58 -2.83 -16.02
CA VAL A 139 3.34 -4.13 -16.66
C VAL A 139 2.35 -4.92 -15.82
N LEU A 140 1.27 -5.42 -16.44
CA LEU A 140 0.31 -6.30 -15.79
C LEU A 140 1.02 -7.61 -15.39
N THR A 141 1.03 -7.92 -14.09
CA THR A 141 1.70 -9.11 -13.56
C THR A 141 0.74 -10.17 -13.06
N ASN A 142 -0.34 -9.74 -12.41
CA ASN A 142 -1.33 -10.65 -11.83
C ASN A 142 -2.73 -10.07 -11.96
N THR A 143 -3.70 -10.99 -12.06
CA THR A 143 -5.13 -10.68 -11.98
C THR A 143 -5.81 -11.70 -11.07
N GLY A 144 -6.93 -11.29 -10.48
CA GLY A 144 -7.82 -12.14 -9.72
C GLY A 144 -9.19 -11.52 -9.62
N THR A 145 -10.11 -12.21 -8.98
CA THR A 145 -11.47 -11.73 -8.76
C THR A 145 -11.81 -11.75 -7.28
N THR A 146 -12.66 -10.82 -6.85
CA THR A 146 -13.21 -10.78 -5.50
C THR A 146 -14.72 -10.65 -5.58
N SER A 147 -15.40 -11.26 -4.62
CA SER A 147 -16.83 -11.09 -4.42
C SER A 147 -17.18 -9.77 -3.71
N ILE A 148 -16.18 -9.10 -3.14
CA ILE A 148 -16.36 -7.77 -2.54
C ILE A 148 -16.42 -6.73 -3.67
N LEU A 149 -17.60 -6.17 -3.87
CA LEU A 149 -17.85 -5.16 -4.90
C LEU A 149 -17.81 -3.74 -4.37
N ASP A 150 -17.86 -3.55 -3.05
CA ASP A 150 -17.78 -2.24 -2.42
C ASP A 150 -16.83 -2.31 -1.22
N PHE A 151 -15.70 -1.64 -1.35
CA PHE A 151 -14.72 -1.51 -0.29
C PHE A 151 -15.10 -0.31 0.59
N ASP A 152 -16.09 -0.54 1.46
CA ASP A 152 -16.50 0.45 2.45
C ASP A 152 -15.45 0.54 3.56
N VAL A 153 -14.65 1.56 3.48
CA VAL A 153 -13.67 1.94 4.50
C VAL A 153 -14.30 2.86 5.57
N SER A 154 -15.62 2.95 5.59
CA SER A 154 -16.37 3.96 6.34
C SER A 154 -16.58 3.67 7.83
N LYS A 155 -16.18 2.54 8.33
CA LYS A 155 -16.38 2.23 9.77
C LYS A 155 -15.25 2.81 10.60
N SER A 156 -15.53 3.97 11.17
CA SER A 156 -14.76 4.66 12.23
C SER A 156 -13.23 4.62 12.06
N GLY A 157 -12.73 5.51 11.23
CA GLY A 157 -11.30 5.66 10.95
C GLY A 157 -10.85 4.63 9.92
N VAL A 158 -10.93 5.04 8.65
CA VAL A 158 -10.26 4.30 7.59
C VAL A 158 -8.81 4.22 7.93
N GLN A 159 -8.40 3.03 8.26
CA GLN A 159 -7.00 2.77 8.48
C GLN A 159 -6.47 2.08 7.23
N LEU A 160 -5.88 2.86 6.35
CA LEU A 160 -4.93 2.31 5.43
C LEU A 160 -3.63 2.14 6.22
N PHE A 161 -3.25 0.92 6.44
CA PHE A 161 -2.04 0.60 7.16
C PHE A 161 -0.93 0.33 6.16
N ILE A 162 0.13 1.08 6.24
CA ILE A 162 1.39 0.72 5.61
C ILE A 162 2.27 0.14 6.70
N PHE A 163 2.38 -1.19 6.71
CA PHE A 163 3.23 -1.86 7.65
C PHE A 163 4.65 -1.91 7.12
N ALA A 164 5.59 -1.47 7.92
CA ALA A 164 6.96 -1.56 7.55
C ALA A 164 7.63 -2.79 8.15
N THR A 165 8.30 -3.47 7.29
CA THR A 165 9.43 -4.30 7.70
C THR A 165 10.66 -3.39 7.71
N PRO A 166 11.54 -3.48 8.72
CA PRO A 166 12.78 -2.72 8.72
C PRO A 166 13.54 -2.85 7.40
N GLY A 167 13.96 -1.73 6.85
CA GLY A 167 14.63 -1.67 5.56
C GLY A 167 13.72 -1.59 4.33
N HIS A 168 12.40 -1.72 4.45
CA HIS A 168 11.49 -1.39 3.37
C HIS A 168 11.28 0.12 3.27
N HIS A 169 11.18 0.62 2.07
CA HIS A 169 10.95 2.03 1.80
C HIS A 169 9.76 2.21 0.89
N TYR A 170 8.97 3.25 1.17
CA TYR A 170 7.75 3.58 0.42
C TYR A 170 7.76 5.04 0.02
N ASP A 171 7.14 5.33 -1.11
CA ASP A 171 7.07 6.67 -1.67
C ASP A 171 5.83 6.85 -2.54
N ASP A 172 5.40 8.10 -2.72
CA ASP A 172 4.31 8.50 -3.63
C ASP A 172 3.05 7.62 -3.56
N LEU A 173 2.49 7.46 -2.36
CA LEU A 173 1.23 6.73 -2.21
C LEU A 173 0.06 7.55 -2.75
N ILE A 174 -0.59 7.03 -3.76
CA ILE A 174 -1.79 7.59 -4.38
C ILE A 174 -2.97 6.63 -4.19
N ILE A 175 -4.08 7.15 -3.71
CA ILE A 175 -5.36 6.45 -3.68
C ILE A 175 -6.35 7.27 -4.48
N HIS A 176 -6.88 6.69 -5.53
CA HIS A 176 -7.79 7.35 -6.43
C HIS A 176 -9.05 6.53 -6.63
N ARG A 177 -10.19 7.17 -6.47
CA ARG A 177 -11.51 6.63 -6.78
C ARG A 177 -11.97 7.17 -8.13
N ASN A 178 -12.33 6.29 -9.02
CA ASN A 178 -12.89 6.62 -10.34
C ASN A 178 -14.39 6.95 -10.25
#